data_7d4624f32872a1c72de47541d418b2cf
#
_entry.id   7d4624f32872a1c72de47541d418b2cf
#
_cell.length_a   1.000
_cell.length_b   1.000
_cell.length_c   1.000
_cell.angle_alpha   90.00
_cell.angle_beta   90.00
_cell.angle_gamma   90.00
#
_symmetry.space_group_name_H-M   'P 1'
#
loop_
_entity.id
_entity.type
_entity.pdbx_description
1 polymer ?
#
loop_
_entity_poly.entity_id
_entity_poly.type
_entity_poly.pdbx_seq_one_letter_code
_entity_poly.pdbx_strand_id
1 'polypeptide(L)'
;MKIETEDLTQKLSDTEERFLVSSITEKYDKFNDQRSAQLTDIKLVRDAIYNSDVPKINGWDNRVELPDIYELAQTLKSHISENLYSHPDAMFDVSGTTPQTQGYANKQKAMLVNTFEQMNIEDEIEKVIDSIVETGESTLFVGWETKIKTVRRAKTIEEQILKPDKKGFTIDEKVIYDNAKVKHIKSEDFVFDKFNKDNWDKCAKIYRTYSTIDELYSDKSNNCLDDRKLEVLKGVVASRKSQNNDENAVEGKKVEILEFWGDIELSDGTLLKNWLIVVAARREVIRFESNPFVINPFIHANIIESPRTGRGISPLRVALILNSLASTILNKQIDALTLMMNPPYLAPKGCFKGQQDVKPGKIIEYDAALMPTAPTPLAFDKAMVGWDFLNYFKSTIESATGIFKNMAGNLQSAERTATELNYSVSGQEARLNMILDSINRKIIVPMVEKTAEIISNFKLGKELIGVNDRGKTSFMEIDDNVRNGNYIYRYGDRRASFERKMRLKELFEVVQSFAQVPEVEQKIDWLECFKFALEQYGIENANNFLISEDKS
;
A
#
# COMPACT_ATOMS: atom_id res chain seq x y z
N MET A 1 -2.35 36.44 19.86
CA MET A 1 -1.19 36.79 19.04
C MET A 1 -1.64 36.56 17.63
N LYS A 2 -2.04 37.61 16.91
CA LYS A 2 -2.46 37.51 15.49
C LYS A 2 -1.23 37.17 14.68
N ILE A 3 -1.23 36.00 14.05
CA ILE A 3 -0.28 35.68 12.99
C ILE A 3 -0.85 36.41 11.78
N GLU A 4 -0.25 37.52 11.42
CA GLU A 4 -0.49 38.19 10.15
C GLU A 4 0.08 37.24 9.07
N THR A 5 -0.81 36.53 8.40
CA THR A 5 -0.54 35.96 7.09
C THR A 5 -0.53 37.12 6.10
N GLU A 6 0.59 37.81 6.00
CA GLU A 6 0.85 38.66 4.85
C GLU A 6 0.83 37.76 3.62
N ASP A 7 -0.06 38.09 2.69
CA ASP A 7 -0.09 37.57 1.31
C ASP A 7 1.24 37.94 0.63
N LEU A 8 2.26 37.15 0.88
CA LEU A 8 3.54 37.21 0.18
C LEU A 8 3.40 36.56 -1.20
N THR A 9 2.62 37.17 -2.08
CA THR A 9 2.81 37.08 -3.52
C THR A 9 4.06 37.89 -3.92
N GLN A 10 5.15 37.73 -3.19
CA GLN A 10 6.45 38.27 -3.60
C GLN A 10 6.94 37.43 -4.78
N LYS A 11 7.09 38.07 -5.92
CA LYS A 11 7.84 37.49 -7.04
C LYS A 11 9.25 37.20 -6.51
N LEU A 12 9.60 35.92 -6.43
CA LEU A 12 10.94 35.45 -6.11
C LEU A 12 11.94 36.16 -7.04
N SER A 13 13.03 36.68 -6.47
CA SER A 13 14.14 37.18 -7.30
C SER A 13 14.83 35.98 -7.98
N ASP A 14 15.41 36.18 -9.16
CA ASP A 14 16.13 35.13 -9.90
C ASP A 14 17.27 34.50 -9.04
N THR A 15 17.84 35.25 -8.10
CA THR A 15 18.87 34.78 -7.14
C THR A 15 18.29 33.85 -6.09
N GLU A 16 17.16 34.18 -5.52
CA GLU A 16 16.47 33.35 -4.51
C GLU A 16 15.91 32.08 -5.13
N GLU A 17 15.38 32.18 -6.35
CA GLU A 17 14.90 31.02 -7.06
C GLU A 17 16.01 29.98 -7.29
N ARG A 18 17.19 30.43 -7.77
CA ARG A 18 18.36 29.54 -7.95
C ARG A 18 18.84 28.94 -6.63
N PHE A 19 18.82 29.71 -5.54
CA PHE A 19 19.19 29.22 -4.21
C PHE A 19 18.23 28.13 -3.75
N LEU A 20 16.92 28.34 -3.88
CA LEU A 20 15.89 27.36 -3.51
C LEU A 20 16.01 26.08 -4.34
N VAL A 21 16.18 26.20 -5.65
CA VAL A 21 16.38 25.05 -6.55
C VAL A 21 17.58 24.23 -6.12
N SER A 22 18.74 24.88 -5.85
CA SER A 22 19.95 24.19 -5.38
C SER A 22 19.73 23.52 -4.04
N SER A 23 19.19 24.25 -3.06
CA SER A 23 18.94 23.75 -1.71
C SER A 23 17.99 22.55 -1.68
N ILE A 24 16.88 22.59 -2.45
CA ILE A 24 15.92 21.50 -2.53
C ILE A 24 16.51 20.28 -3.24
N THR A 25 17.26 20.50 -4.34
CA THR A 25 17.91 19.43 -5.08
C THR A 25 18.95 18.73 -4.22
N GLU A 26 19.82 19.49 -3.53
CA GLU A 26 20.83 18.94 -2.61
C GLU A 26 20.19 18.15 -1.46
N LYS A 27 19.10 18.69 -0.86
CA LYS A 27 18.34 17.97 0.19
C LYS A 27 17.77 16.67 -0.36
N TYR A 28 17.17 16.69 -1.56
CA TYR A 28 16.63 15.49 -2.20
C TYR A 28 17.71 14.44 -2.40
N ASP A 29 18.82 14.80 -3.00
CA ASP A 29 19.92 13.88 -3.27
C ASP A 29 20.51 13.32 -1.97
N LYS A 30 20.72 14.16 -0.94
CA LYS A 30 21.16 13.73 0.40
C LYS A 30 20.21 12.74 1.05
N PHE A 31 18.90 13.01 1.01
CA PHE A 31 17.91 12.12 1.62
C PHE A 31 17.78 10.81 0.82
N ASN A 32 17.91 10.86 -0.49
CA ASN A 32 17.89 9.69 -1.35
C ASN A 32 19.10 8.80 -1.16
N ASP A 33 20.31 9.39 -1.02
CA ASP A 33 21.54 8.64 -0.75
C ASP A 33 21.49 7.91 0.60
N GLN A 34 20.89 8.53 1.63
CA GLN A 34 20.70 7.90 2.95
C GLN A 34 19.86 6.63 2.92
N ARG A 35 19.04 6.43 1.88
CA ARG A 35 18.17 5.25 1.70
C ARG A 35 18.64 4.29 0.59
N SER A 36 19.81 4.51 0.02
CA SER A 36 20.33 3.69 -1.10
C SER A 36 20.34 2.18 -0.80
N ALA A 37 20.71 1.81 0.43
CA ALA A 37 20.64 0.41 0.88
C ALA A 37 19.21 -0.14 0.91
N GLN A 38 18.24 0.67 1.32
CA GLN A 38 16.81 0.28 1.31
C GLN A 38 16.32 0.09 -0.13
N LEU A 39 16.67 0.99 -1.05
CA LEU A 39 16.27 0.86 -2.47
C LEU A 39 16.79 -0.44 -3.09
N THR A 40 18.02 -0.84 -2.73
CA THR A 40 18.59 -2.13 -3.14
C THR A 40 17.78 -3.31 -2.57
N ASP A 41 17.43 -3.24 -1.28
CA ASP A 41 16.61 -4.29 -0.64
C ASP A 41 15.20 -4.37 -1.26
N ILE A 42 14.56 -3.25 -1.55
CA ILE A 42 13.24 -3.19 -2.23
C ILE A 42 13.33 -3.87 -3.60
N LYS A 43 14.36 -3.56 -4.38
CA LYS A 43 14.58 -4.18 -5.68
C LYS A 43 14.72 -5.70 -5.56
N LEU A 44 15.55 -6.18 -4.64
CA LEU A 44 15.75 -7.61 -4.41
C LEU A 44 14.45 -8.33 -4.01
N VAL A 45 13.64 -7.71 -3.15
CA VAL A 45 12.34 -8.28 -2.74
C VAL A 45 11.39 -8.36 -3.94
N ARG A 46 11.27 -7.28 -4.73
CA ARG A 46 10.39 -7.26 -5.91
C ARG A 46 10.84 -8.25 -6.97
N ASP A 47 12.14 -8.30 -7.27
CA ASP A 47 12.68 -9.26 -8.23
C ASP A 47 12.35 -10.69 -7.80
N ALA A 48 12.44 -11.01 -6.50
CA ALA A 48 12.08 -12.32 -5.97
C ALA A 48 10.56 -12.61 -5.98
N ILE A 49 9.70 -11.59 -5.75
CA ILE A 49 8.24 -11.76 -5.81
C ILE A 49 7.78 -11.99 -7.25
N TYR A 50 8.27 -11.19 -8.19
CA TYR A 50 7.76 -11.18 -9.56
C TYR A 50 8.58 -12.03 -10.53
N ASN A 51 9.63 -12.73 -10.04
CA ASN A 51 10.50 -13.61 -10.83
C ASN A 51 10.91 -12.96 -12.15
N SER A 52 11.59 -11.81 -12.06
CA SER A 52 11.94 -11.00 -13.23
C SER A 52 12.93 -11.65 -14.18
N ASP A 53 13.65 -12.70 -13.73
CA ASP A 53 14.58 -13.45 -14.56
C ASP A 53 13.91 -14.61 -15.28
N VAL A 54 14.13 -14.68 -16.60
CA VAL A 54 13.65 -15.79 -17.43
C VAL A 54 14.40 -17.06 -17.04
N PRO A 55 13.70 -18.17 -16.69
CA PRO A 55 14.33 -19.42 -16.33
C PRO A 55 15.22 -19.94 -17.49
N LYS A 56 16.47 -20.24 -17.20
CA LYS A 56 17.37 -20.92 -18.11
C LYS A 56 17.31 -22.43 -17.89
N ILE A 57 16.71 -23.17 -18.83
CA ILE A 57 16.68 -24.63 -18.82
C ILE A 57 17.46 -25.11 -20.04
N ASN A 58 18.75 -25.34 -19.89
CA ASN A 58 19.66 -25.69 -20.96
C ASN A 58 20.30 -27.11 -20.82
N GLY A 59 19.69 -27.97 -20.02
CA GLY A 59 20.29 -29.29 -19.73
C GLY A 59 21.49 -29.23 -18.75
N TRP A 60 22.22 -28.12 -18.71
CA TRP A 60 23.35 -27.88 -17.82
C TRP A 60 23.37 -26.39 -17.39
N ASP A 61 23.78 -26.13 -16.14
CA ASP A 61 23.77 -24.81 -15.55
C ASP A 61 22.36 -24.17 -15.55
N ASN A 62 21.41 -24.94 -15.01
CA ASN A 62 20.02 -24.52 -14.91
C ASN A 62 19.87 -23.38 -13.93
N ARG A 63 18.96 -22.44 -14.23
CA ARG A 63 18.59 -21.31 -13.37
C ARG A 63 17.07 -21.25 -13.27
N VAL A 64 16.55 -21.93 -12.27
CA VAL A 64 15.13 -21.92 -11.90
C VAL A 64 15.04 -21.31 -10.51
N GLU A 65 14.18 -20.33 -10.30
CA GLU A 65 13.86 -19.81 -8.99
C GLU A 65 12.59 -20.45 -8.45
N LEU A 66 12.62 -20.79 -7.14
CA LEU A 66 11.45 -21.28 -6.45
C LEU A 66 10.47 -20.11 -6.21
N PRO A 67 9.15 -20.30 -6.43
CA PRO A 67 8.16 -19.26 -6.26
C PRO A 67 7.73 -19.07 -4.80
N ASP A 68 8.50 -19.57 -3.83
CA ASP A 68 8.12 -19.56 -2.41
C ASP A 68 7.92 -18.11 -1.88
N ILE A 69 8.71 -17.13 -2.37
CA ILE A 69 8.54 -15.72 -1.99
C ILE A 69 7.24 -15.13 -2.55
N TYR A 70 6.86 -15.48 -3.77
CA TYR A 70 5.57 -15.07 -4.33
C TYR A 70 4.40 -15.65 -3.53
N GLU A 71 4.46 -16.94 -3.20
CA GLU A 71 3.44 -17.62 -2.39
C GLU A 71 3.27 -16.94 -1.01
N LEU A 72 4.40 -16.63 -0.33
CA LEU A 72 4.39 -15.91 0.93
C LEU A 72 3.83 -14.49 0.81
N ALA A 73 4.20 -13.77 -0.26
CA ALA A 73 3.69 -12.43 -0.51
C ALA A 73 2.18 -12.43 -0.68
N GLN A 74 1.64 -13.34 -1.51
CA GLN A 74 0.21 -13.45 -1.74
C GLN A 74 -0.55 -13.87 -0.47
N THR A 75 -0.01 -14.81 0.29
CA THR A 75 -0.60 -15.24 1.56
C THR A 75 -0.67 -14.08 2.56
N LEU A 76 0.41 -13.31 2.68
CA LEU A 76 0.45 -12.14 3.57
C LEU A 76 -0.50 -11.03 3.12
N LYS A 77 -0.54 -10.71 1.81
CA LYS A 77 -1.47 -9.74 1.22
C LYS A 77 -2.92 -10.13 1.49
N SER A 78 -3.28 -11.39 1.21
CA SER A 78 -4.64 -11.91 1.44
C SER A 78 -5.03 -11.81 2.91
N HIS A 79 -4.15 -12.19 3.83
CA HIS A 79 -4.42 -12.13 5.25
C HIS A 79 -4.59 -10.70 5.77
N ILE A 80 -3.74 -9.77 5.32
CA ILE A 80 -3.87 -8.35 5.67
C ILE A 80 -5.17 -7.79 5.07
N SER A 81 -5.46 -8.06 3.81
CA SER A 81 -6.67 -7.61 3.12
C SER A 81 -7.94 -8.10 3.80
N GLU A 82 -8.03 -9.39 4.14
CA GLU A 82 -9.18 -9.97 4.82
C GLU A 82 -9.48 -9.31 6.17
N ASN A 83 -8.43 -8.92 6.90
CA ASN A 83 -8.58 -8.33 8.23
C ASN A 83 -8.77 -6.82 8.22
N LEU A 84 -8.14 -6.09 7.26
CA LEU A 84 -8.30 -4.64 7.14
C LEU A 84 -9.55 -4.26 6.37
N TYR A 85 -9.96 -5.11 5.43
CA TYR A 85 -10.80 -4.69 4.34
C TYR A 85 -12.12 -5.47 4.27
N SER A 86 -13.22 -4.85 4.65
CA SER A 86 -14.55 -5.37 4.35
C SER A 86 -15.50 -4.32 3.80
N HIS A 87 -15.40 -3.10 4.29
CA HIS A 87 -16.20 -1.93 3.89
C HIS A 87 -15.71 -0.72 4.67
N PRO A 88 -15.70 0.51 4.10
CA PRO A 88 -15.29 1.72 4.81
C PRO A 88 -15.95 1.90 6.17
N ASP A 89 -17.22 1.51 6.32
CA ASP A 89 -17.96 1.60 7.58
C ASP A 89 -17.38 0.73 8.71
N ALA A 90 -16.81 -0.43 8.37
CA ALA A 90 -16.19 -1.34 9.33
C ALA A 90 -14.72 -1.03 9.64
N MET A 91 -14.12 -0.08 8.92
CA MET A 91 -12.70 0.23 9.00
C MET A 91 -12.34 1.04 10.25
N PHE A 92 -13.26 1.89 10.73
CA PHE A 92 -13.06 2.75 11.88
C PHE A 92 -14.36 3.05 12.62
N ASP A 93 -14.20 3.45 13.88
CA ASP A 93 -15.28 3.94 14.75
C ASP A 93 -14.98 5.36 15.21
N VAL A 94 -16.03 6.13 15.45
CA VAL A 94 -15.98 7.52 15.88
C VAL A 94 -16.69 7.66 17.22
N SER A 95 -16.03 8.32 18.18
CA SER A 95 -16.60 8.62 19.49
C SER A 95 -16.41 10.10 19.80
N GLY A 96 -17.43 10.76 20.35
CA GLY A 96 -17.31 12.13 20.80
C GLY A 96 -16.50 12.25 22.10
N THR A 97 -15.77 13.34 22.27
CA THR A 97 -15.05 13.66 23.52
C THR A 97 -15.95 14.29 24.56
N THR A 98 -17.11 14.82 24.18
CA THR A 98 -18.11 15.44 25.03
C THR A 98 -19.50 14.84 24.77
N PRO A 99 -20.46 14.95 25.71
CA PRO A 99 -21.83 14.46 25.45
C PRO A 99 -22.48 15.06 24.20
N GLN A 100 -22.15 16.30 23.87
CA GLN A 100 -22.66 16.98 22.68
C GLN A 100 -22.06 16.39 21.40
N THR A 101 -20.74 16.20 21.34
CA THR A 101 -20.06 15.60 20.19
C THR A 101 -20.38 14.12 20.06
N GLN A 102 -20.67 13.42 21.16
CA GLN A 102 -21.13 12.05 21.11
C GLN A 102 -22.47 11.90 20.35
N GLY A 103 -23.37 12.89 20.48
CA GLY A 103 -24.61 12.92 19.69
C GLY A 103 -24.38 13.09 18.18
N TYR A 104 -23.23 13.63 17.78
CA TYR A 104 -22.85 13.83 16.38
C TYR A 104 -21.93 12.74 15.82
N ALA A 105 -21.44 11.82 16.65
CA ALA A 105 -20.45 10.82 16.25
C ALA A 105 -20.90 9.97 15.05
N ASN A 106 -22.17 9.53 15.02
CA ASN A 106 -22.73 8.77 13.90
C ASN A 106 -22.79 9.61 12.61
N LYS A 107 -23.09 10.89 12.70
CA LYS A 107 -23.09 11.80 11.54
C LYS A 107 -21.68 12.01 10.99
N GLN A 108 -20.71 12.20 11.89
CA GLN A 108 -19.30 12.33 11.54
C GLN A 108 -18.79 11.05 10.86
N LYS A 109 -19.12 9.87 11.41
CA LYS A 109 -18.77 8.59 10.80
C LYS A 109 -19.38 8.46 9.40
N ALA A 110 -20.69 8.74 9.25
CA ALA A 110 -21.39 8.67 7.98
C ALA A 110 -20.79 9.61 6.92
N MET A 111 -20.37 10.81 7.30
CA MET A 111 -19.69 11.76 6.41
C MET A 111 -18.37 11.21 5.89
N LEU A 112 -17.55 10.64 6.78
CA LEU A 112 -16.25 10.07 6.41
C LEU A 112 -16.41 8.82 5.54
N VAL A 113 -17.36 7.93 5.87
CA VAL A 113 -17.67 6.74 5.05
C VAL A 113 -18.07 7.16 3.65
N ASN A 114 -19.02 8.10 3.50
CA ASN A 114 -19.41 8.63 2.19
C ASN A 114 -18.23 9.25 1.42
N THR A 115 -17.33 9.94 2.10
CA THR A 115 -16.12 10.50 1.48
C THR A 115 -15.19 9.40 0.99
N PHE A 116 -14.96 8.34 1.79
CA PHE A 116 -14.11 7.22 1.42
C PHE A 116 -14.70 6.39 0.27
N GLU A 117 -16.01 6.20 0.23
CA GLU A 117 -16.71 5.56 -0.90
C GLU A 117 -16.56 6.37 -2.18
N GLN A 118 -16.77 7.71 -2.12
CA GLN A 118 -16.63 8.59 -3.29
C GLN A 118 -15.22 8.58 -3.88
N MET A 119 -14.19 8.41 -3.08
CA MET A 119 -12.80 8.38 -3.55
C MET A 119 -12.29 6.98 -3.91
N ASN A 120 -13.09 5.91 -3.74
CA ASN A 120 -12.67 4.51 -3.84
C ASN A 120 -11.41 4.25 -3.00
N ILE A 121 -11.51 4.46 -1.69
CA ILE A 121 -10.37 4.30 -0.77
C ILE A 121 -9.76 2.90 -0.84
N GLU A 122 -10.50 1.94 -1.28
CA GLU A 122 -10.16 0.54 -1.48
C GLU A 122 -8.91 0.38 -2.33
N ASP A 123 -8.89 1.02 -3.48
CA ASP A 123 -7.75 0.98 -4.40
C ASP A 123 -6.47 1.54 -3.74
N GLU A 124 -6.61 2.54 -2.88
CA GLU A 124 -5.45 3.13 -2.21
C GLU A 124 -4.97 2.26 -1.04
N ILE A 125 -5.88 1.58 -0.34
CA ILE A 125 -5.52 0.61 0.72
C ILE A 125 -4.85 -0.62 0.13
N GLU A 126 -5.30 -1.12 -1.03
CA GLU A 126 -4.61 -2.21 -1.72
C GLU A 126 -3.16 -1.85 -2.03
N LYS A 127 -2.90 -0.63 -2.52
CA LYS A 127 -1.54 -0.12 -2.74
C LYS A 127 -0.74 0.01 -1.45
N VAL A 128 -1.39 0.38 -0.34
CA VAL A 128 -0.77 0.40 1.00
C VAL A 128 -0.32 -1.00 1.40
N ILE A 129 -1.17 -2.01 1.22
CA ILE A 129 -0.86 -3.42 1.54
C ILE A 129 0.31 -3.89 0.68
N ASP A 130 0.27 -3.63 -0.63
CA ASP A 130 1.36 -3.96 -1.55
C ASP A 130 2.68 -3.32 -1.10
N SER A 131 2.65 -2.02 -0.78
CA SER A 131 3.83 -1.30 -0.31
C SER A 131 4.39 -1.89 0.99
N ILE A 132 3.54 -2.25 1.94
CA ILE A 132 3.96 -2.84 3.21
C ILE A 132 4.62 -4.20 2.99
N VAL A 133 4.06 -5.05 2.15
CA VAL A 133 4.62 -6.37 1.86
C VAL A 133 5.96 -6.26 1.13
N GLU A 134 6.06 -5.35 0.16
CA GLU A 134 7.27 -5.19 -0.65
C GLU A 134 8.38 -4.42 0.06
N THR A 135 8.03 -3.38 0.82
CA THR A 135 9.01 -2.42 1.36
C THR A 135 9.05 -2.36 2.89
N GLY A 136 8.00 -2.84 3.56
CA GLY A 136 7.82 -2.72 5.03
C GLY A 136 7.40 -1.34 5.50
N GLU A 137 7.12 -0.42 4.57
CA GLU A 137 6.65 0.94 4.85
C GLU A 137 5.55 1.36 3.89
N SER A 138 4.79 2.36 4.25
CA SER A 138 3.83 3.00 3.35
C SER A 138 3.70 4.47 3.64
N THR A 139 3.42 5.24 2.60
CA THR A 139 3.20 6.69 2.68
C THR A 139 1.89 7.04 2.00
N LEU A 140 1.05 7.81 2.69
CA LEU A 140 -0.17 8.38 2.17
C LEU A 140 -0.07 9.90 2.14
N PHE A 141 -0.67 10.49 1.14
CA PHE A 141 -0.95 11.91 1.03
C PHE A 141 -2.45 12.12 1.19
N VAL A 142 -2.85 13.01 2.08
CA VAL A 142 -4.24 13.40 2.29
C VAL A 142 -4.36 14.88 1.92
N GLY A 143 -5.11 15.16 0.88
CA GLY A 143 -5.27 16.52 0.34
C GLY A 143 -6.70 16.80 -0.06
N TRP A 144 -6.90 17.87 -0.81
CA TRP A 144 -8.18 18.27 -1.38
C TRP A 144 -8.15 18.15 -2.90
N GLU A 145 -9.19 17.62 -3.51
CA GLU A 145 -9.30 17.49 -4.96
C GLU A 145 -10.63 18.04 -5.44
N THR A 146 -10.58 18.96 -6.41
CA THR A 146 -11.76 19.47 -7.10
C THR A 146 -11.71 19.04 -8.56
N LYS A 147 -12.67 18.20 -9.01
CA LYS A 147 -12.80 17.78 -10.40
C LYS A 147 -13.96 18.48 -11.07
N ILE A 148 -13.65 19.18 -12.14
CA ILE A 148 -14.62 19.89 -12.97
C ILE A 148 -14.79 19.14 -14.30
N LYS A 149 -16.03 18.86 -14.69
CA LYS A 149 -16.37 18.26 -15.96
C LYS A 149 -17.14 19.25 -16.82
N THR A 150 -16.69 19.42 -18.03
CA THR A 150 -17.40 20.19 -19.06
C THR A 150 -18.57 19.37 -19.59
N VAL A 151 -19.77 19.85 -19.43
CA VAL A 151 -21.01 19.20 -19.86
C VAL A 151 -21.68 20.04 -20.96
N ARG A 152 -22.10 19.40 -22.06
CA ARG A 152 -22.95 20.03 -23.03
C ARG A 152 -24.40 19.95 -22.59
N ARG A 153 -25.05 21.11 -22.40
CA ARG A 153 -26.46 21.22 -22.08
C ARG A 153 -27.20 21.84 -23.25
N ALA A 154 -28.37 21.30 -23.60
CA ALA A 154 -29.26 21.96 -24.55
C ALA A 154 -29.64 23.35 -24.00
N LYS A 155 -29.64 24.37 -24.86
CA LYS A 155 -30.06 25.72 -24.49
C LYS A 155 -31.54 25.70 -24.15
N THR A 156 -31.93 26.40 -23.08
CA THR A 156 -33.33 26.71 -22.81
C THR A 156 -33.89 27.67 -23.87
N ILE A 157 -35.21 27.72 -24.03
CA ILE A 157 -35.86 28.62 -25.00
C ILE A 157 -35.45 30.07 -24.74
N GLU A 158 -35.34 30.50 -23.50
CA GLU A 158 -34.91 31.85 -23.11
C GLU A 158 -33.45 32.13 -23.50
N GLU A 159 -32.55 31.19 -23.35
CA GLU A 159 -31.14 31.30 -23.75
C GLU A 159 -30.97 31.32 -25.27
N GLN A 160 -31.86 30.65 -26.02
CA GLN A 160 -31.88 30.69 -27.48
C GLN A 160 -32.36 32.06 -28.01
N ILE A 161 -33.28 32.72 -27.29
CA ILE A 161 -33.78 34.05 -27.63
C ILE A 161 -32.73 35.13 -27.29
N LEU A 162 -32.07 35.01 -26.14
CA LEU A 162 -31.10 36.02 -25.70
C LEU A 162 -29.76 35.97 -26.46
N LYS A 163 -29.34 34.80 -26.92
CA LYS A 163 -28.13 34.61 -27.76
C LYS A 163 -28.46 33.66 -28.92
N PRO A 164 -28.93 34.17 -30.07
CA PRO A 164 -29.21 33.35 -31.23
C PRO A 164 -27.92 32.90 -31.93
N ASP A 165 -27.32 31.88 -31.37
CA ASP A 165 -26.14 31.21 -31.88
C ASP A 165 -26.59 29.97 -32.68
N LYS A 166 -25.92 29.65 -33.78
CA LYS A 166 -26.22 28.45 -34.60
C LYS A 166 -26.00 27.14 -33.85
N LYS A 167 -25.40 27.17 -32.64
CA LYS A 167 -25.17 26.01 -31.80
C LYS A 167 -26.30 25.90 -30.78
N GLY A 168 -27.16 24.87 -30.90
CA GLY A 168 -28.30 24.64 -30.01
C GLY A 168 -27.90 24.13 -28.58
N PHE A 169 -26.66 24.30 -28.15
CA PHE A 169 -26.17 23.87 -26.85
C PHE A 169 -25.25 24.92 -26.22
N THR A 170 -25.19 24.91 -24.88
CA THR A 170 -24.20 25.62 -24.07
C THR A 170 -23.20 24.59 -23.48
N ILE A 171 -22.03 25.10 -23.16
CA ILE A 171 -21.00 24.35 -22.48
C ILE A 171 -20.96 24.88 -21.05
N ASP A 172 -21.37 24.04 -20.09
CA ASP A 172 -21.37 24.40 -18.69
C ASP A 172 -20.29 23.57 -17.96
N GLU A 173 -19.61 24.17 -16.98
CA GLU A 173 -18.70 23.47 -16.09
C GLU A 173 -19.48 22.95 -14.90
N LYS A 174 -19.43 21.66 -14.66
CA LYS A 174 -20.05 21.00 -13.50
C LYS A 174 -18.96 20.42 -12.61
N VAL A 175 -18.94 20.80 -11.36
CA VAL A 175 -18.12 20.16 -10.33
C VAL A 175 -18.70 18.75 -10.11
N ILE A 176 -17.87 17.72 -10.31
CA ILE A 176 -18.27 16.32 -10.15
C ILE A 176 -17.68 15.72 -8.89
N TYR A 177 -16.59 16.28 -8.39
CA TYR A 177 -15.94 15.89 -7.13
C TYR A 177 -15.34 17.15 -6.50
N ASP A 178 -15.60 17.36 -5.22
CA ASP A 178 -15.04 18.45 -4.44
C ASP A 178 -14.96 17.98 -2.98
N ASN A 179 -13.93 17.23 -2.68
CA ASN A 179 -13.81 16.58 -1.38
C ASN A 179 -12.33 16.23 -1.06
N ALA A 180 -12.09 15.78 0.15
CA ALA A 180 -10.80 15.23 0.54
C ALA A 180 -10.42 14.04 -0.36
N LYS A 181 -9.14 13.88 -0.65
CA LYS A 181 -8.59 12.78 -1.44
C LYS A 181 -7.37 12.19 -0.75
N VAL A 182 -7.39 10.89 -0.58
CA VAL A 182 -6.25 10.10 -0.12
C VAL A 182 -5.56 9.50 -1.34
N LYS A 183 -4.22 9.54 -1.37
CA LYS A 183 -3.39 8.98 -2.43
C LYS A 183 -2.18 8.26 -1.84
N HIS A 184 -1.96 7.03 -2.24
CA HIS A 184 -0.74 6.30 -1.91
C HIS A 184 0.45 6.85 -2.69
N ILE A 185 1.59 7.01 -2.02
CA ILE A 185 2.86 7.43 -2.61
C ILE A 185 3.82 6.24 -2.57
N LYS A 186 4.43 5.94 -3.72
CA LYS A 186 5.44 4.89 -3.80
C LYS A 186 6.65 5.23 -2.93
N SER A 187 7.19 4.23 -2.25
CA SER A 187 8.33 4.43 -1.36
C SER A 187 9.53 5.08 -2.09
N GLU A 188 9.76 4.78 -3.37
CA GLU A 188 10.86 5.33 -4.15
C GLU A 188 10.71 6.83 -4.46
N ASP A 189 9.50 7.34 -4.43
CA ASP A 189 9.19 8.71 -4.81
C ASP A 189 9.06 9.65 -3.59
N PHE A 190 9.28 9.13 -2.38
CA PHE A 190 9.15 9.91 -1.16
C PHE A 190 10.40 9.86 -0.30
N VAL A 191 11.00 11.00 -0.05
CA VAL A 191 12.17 11.14 0.81
C VAL A 191 11.92 12.16 1.92
N PHE A 192 12.55 11.97 3.08
CA PHE A 192 12.44 12.86 4.23
C PHE A 192 13.73 12.86 5.06
N ASP A 193 13.88 13.87 5.90
CA ASP A 193 14.98 13.96 6.83
C ASP A 193 14.86 12.95 7.97
N LYS A 194 15.63 11.86 7.91
CA LYS A 194 15.58 10.79 8.93
C LYS A 194 15.98 11.24 10.34
N PHE A 195 16.75 12.31 10.47
CA PHE A 195 17.21 12.80 11.77
C PHE A 195 16.14 13.60 12.50
N ASN A 196 15.14 14.14 11.79
CA ASN A 196 14.03 14.91 12.33
C ASN A 196 12.69 14.16 12.28
N LYS A 197 12.70 12.85 12.04
CA LYS A 197 11.47 12.06 11.91
C LYS A 197 10.59 12.04 13.17
N ASP A 198 11.19 12.19 14.36
CA ASP A 198 10.46 12.22 15.62
C ASP A 198 9.54 13.46 15.73
N ASN A 199 9.88 14.53 15.01
CA ASN A 199 9.05 15.70 14.83
C ASN A 199 8.48 15.74 13.41
N TRP A 200 7.60 14.77 13.10
CA TRP A 200 7.09 14.52 11.75
C TRP A 200 6.48 15.75 11.07
N ASP A 201 5.79 16.62 11.82
CA ASP A 201 5.15 17.80 11.24
C ASP A 201 6.15 18.84 10.74
N LYS A 202 7.30 18.98 11.41
CA LYS A 202 8.36 19.92 11.02
C LYS A 202 9.43 19.29 10.13
N CYS A 203 9.42 17.96 10.00
CA CYS A 203 10.38 17.24 9.18
C CYS A 203 10.27 17.70 7.73
N ALA A 204 11.42 18.01 7.09
CA ALA A 204 11.47 18.29 5.67
C ALA A 204 11.17 17.04 4.86
N LYS A 205 10.23 17.14 3.91
CA LYS A 205 9.75 16.06 3.04
C LYS A 205 9.83 16.49 1.59
N ILE A 206 10.21 15.57 0.72
CA ILE A 206 10.20 15.82 -0.72
C ILE A 206 9.50 14.66 -1.39
N TYR A 207 8.45 15.00 -2.15
CA TYR A 207 7.71 14.08 -2.98
C TYR A 207 8.11 14.30 -4.43
N ARG A 208 8.54 13.23 -5.10
CA ARG A 208 8.92 13.26 -6.51
C ARG A 208 7.76 12.77 -7.37
N THR A 209 7.40 13.55 -8.38
CA THR A 209 6.39 13.18 -9.37
C THR A 209 6.91 13.44 -10.78
N TYR A 210 6.16 12.99 -11.77
CA TYR A 210 6.44 13.23 -13.17
C TYR A 210 5.17 13.75 -13.84
N SER A 211 5.26 14.91 -14.48
CA SER A 211 4.15 15.54 -15.17
C SER A 211 4.50 15.94 -16.59
N THR A 212 3.53 15.99 -17.47
CA THR A 212 3.70 16.51 -18.81
C THR A 212 3.66 18.05 -18.79
N ILE A 213 4.24 18.69 -19.83
CA ILE A 213 4.22 20.16 -19.93
C ILE A 213 2.79 20.69 -20.02
N ASP A 214 1.89 19.97 -20.70
CA ASP A 214 0.49 20.37 -20.88
C ASP A 214 -0.27 20.32 -19.54
N GLU A 215 0.00 19.32 -18.70
CA GLU A 215 -0.54 19.23 -17.34
C GLU A 215 -0.04 20.38 -16.47
N LEU A 216 1.27 20.68 -16.50
CA LEU A 216 1.85 21.79 -15.76
C LEU A 216 1.26 23.14 -16.14
N TYR A 217 1.00 23.35 -17.44
CA TYR A 217 0.40 24.57 -17.94
C TYR A 217 -1.08 24.70 -17.56
N SER A 218 -1.80 23.58 -17.54
CA SER A 218 -3.23 23.57 -17.18
C SER A 218 -3.49 23.70 -15.69
N ASP A 219 -2.49 23.40 -14.85
CA ASP A 219 -2.60 23.48 -13.41
C ASP A 219 -2.43 24.93 -12.91
N LYS A 220 -3.56 25.54 -12.56
CA LYS A 220 -3.62 26.91 -12.04
C LYS A 220 -2.93 27.12 -10.70
N SER A 221 -2.60 26.05 -9.99
CA SER A 221 -1.87 26.13 -8.71
C SER A 221 -0.39 26.48 -8.89
N ASN A 222 0.15 26.37 -10.11
CA ASN A 222 1.52 26.74 -10.47
C ASN A 222 1.68 28.26 -10.57
N ASN A 223 1.64 28.95 -9.43
CA ASN A 223 1.61 30.42 -9.32
C ASN A 223 2.89 31.12 -9.81
N CYS A 224 4.01 30.40 -9.94
CA CYS A 224 5.31 30.91 -10.38
C CYS A 224 5.68 30.46 -11.80
N LEU A 225 4.81 29.74 -12.52
CA LEU A 225 5.07 29.28 -13.88
C LEU A 225 4.73 30.38 -14.89
N ASP A 226 5.75 30.84 -15.63
CA ASP A 226 5.62 31.80 -16.73
C ASP A 226 6.03 31.19 -18.08
N ASP A 227 5.81 31.92 -19.18
CA ASP A 227 6.15 31.45 -20.53
C ASP A 227 7.64 31.19 -20.72
N ARG A 228 8.53 31.96 -20.04
CA ARG A 228 9.97 31.77 -20.08
C ARG A 228 10.36 30.41 -19.46
N LYS A 229 9.84 30.12 -18.28
CA LYS A 229 10.07 28.85 -17.59
C LYS A 229 9.55 27.67 -18.39
N LEU A 230 8.38 27.86 -19.02
CA LEU A 230 7.79 26.85 -19.89
C LEU A 230 8.69 26.52 -21.09
N GLU A 231 9.33 27.52 -21.70
CA GLU A 231 10.28 27.29 -22.79
C GLU A 231 11.54 26.55 -22.32
N VAL A 232 12.06 26.87 -21.12
CA VAL A 232 13.17 26.13 -20.52
C VAL A 232 12.81 24.66 -20.32
N LEU A 233 11.61 24.37 -19.77
CA LEU A 233 11.13 23.01 -19.57
C LEU A 233 10.93 22.26 -20.89
N LYS A 234 10.39 22.91 -21.93
CA LYS A 234 10.31 22.34 -23.28
C LYS A 234 11.69 22.00 -23.85
N GLY A 235 12.69 22.86 -23.62
CA GLY A 235 14.07 22.61 -24.01
C GLY A 235 14.68 21.36 -23.32
N VAL A 236 14.39 21.16 -22.04
CA VAL A 236 14.82 19.96 -21.30
C VAL A 236 14.21 18.69 -21.87
N VAL A 237 12.93 18.70 -22.17
CA VAL A 237 12.21 17.56 -22.78
C VAL A 237 12.77 17.27 -24.19
N ALA A 238 13.03 18.29 -24.98
CA ALA A 238 13.60 18.15 -26.32
C ALA A 238 15.02 17.56 -26.31
N SER A 239 15.87 17.99 -25.37
CA SER A 239 17.24 17.47 -25.23
C SER A 239 17.27 15.99 -24.81
N ARG A 240 16.35 15.53 -23.96
CA ARG A 240 16.23 14.12 -23.59
C ARG A 240 15.79 13.23 -24.76
N LYS A 241 14.91 13.72 -25.63
CA LYS A 241 14.51 13.00 -26.86
C LYS A 241 15.65 12.75 -27.82
N SER A 242 16.62 13.67 -27.87
CA SER A 242 17.80 13.55 -28.74
C SER A 242 18.81 12.50 -28.25
N GLN A 243 18.82 12.18 -26.95
CA GLN A 243 19.77 11.24 -26.34
C GLN A 243 19.26 9.79 -26.28
N ASN A 244 17.96 9.57 -26.24
CA ASN A 244 17.34 8.24 -26.14
C ASN A 244 16.67 7.89 -27.48
N ASN A 245 17.33 7.07 -28.28
CA ASN A 245 16.77 6.42 -29.48
C ASN A 245 15.85 5.22 -29.13
N ASP A 246 15.48 5.03 -27.87
CA ASP A 246 14.68 3.91 -27.42
C ASP A 246 13.17 4.17 -27.51
N GLU A 247 12.45 3.12 -27.89
CA GLU A 247 10.99 3.05 -28.12
C GLU A 247 10.12 3.39 -26.89
N ASN A 248 10.68 3.64 -25.72
CA ASN A 248 9.99 4.14 -24.51
C ASN A 248 9.73 5.66 -24.54
N ALA A 249 9.25 6.14 -25.70
CA ALA A 249 9.01 7.55 -25.99
C ALA A 249 8.00 8.25 -25.05
N VAL A 250 7.28 7.53 -24.19
CA VAL A 250 6.30 8.11 -23.26
C VAL A 250 7.00 8.72 -22.03
N GLU A 251 8.06 8.09 -21.52
CA GLU A 251 8.84 8.64 -20.39
C GLU A 251 9.64 9.89 -20.78
N GLY A 252 10.09 9.99 -22.04
CA GLY A 252 10.83 11.15 -22.56
C GLY A 252 10.06 12.47 -22.64
N LYS A 253 8.71 12.44 -22.48
CA LYS A 253 7.86 13.64 -22.50
C LYS A 253 7.54 14.21 -21.12
N LYS A 254 7.90 13.52 -20.06
CA LYS A 254 7.59 13.93 -18.69
C LYS A 254 8.74 14.69 -18.05
N VAL A 255 8.39 15.70 -17.28
CA VAL A 255 9.29 16.50 -16.45
C VAL A 255 9.28 15.96 -15.02
N GLU A 256 10.46 15.78 -14.43
CA GLU A 256 10.57 15.47 -12.99
C GLU A 256 10.15 16.69 -12.18
N ILE A 257 9.29 16.47 -11.20
CA ILE A 257 8.78 17.47 -10.27
C ILE A 257 9.19 17.06 -8.86
N LEU A 258 9.80 17.97 -8.13
CA LEU A 258 10.11 17.81 -6.72
C LEU A 258 9.25 18.75 -5.90
N GLU A 259 8.35 18.20 -5.10
CA GLU A 259 7.48 18.94 -4.18
C GLU A 259 8.13 18.92 -2.79
N PHE A 260 8.68 20.06 -2.37
CA PHE A 260 9.24 20.23 -1.03
C PHE A 260 8.16 20.70 -0.07
N TRP A 261 8.10 20.05 1.09
CA TRP A 261 7.18 20.38 2.19
C TRP A 261 7.95 20.49 3.50
N GLY A 262 7.86 21.64 4.16
CA GLY A 262 8.50 21.84 5.46
C GLY A 262 9.07 23.24 5.66
N ASP A 263 10.00 23.34 6.58
CA ASP A 263 10.68 24.57 6.90
C ASP A 263 11.93 24.73 6.00
N ILE A 264 12.12 25.92 5.42
CA ILE A 264 13.27 26.23 4.55
C ILE A 264 13.79 27.65 4.82
N GLU A 265 15.10 27.80 4.73
CA GLU A 265 15.77 29.10 4.86
C GLU A 265 16.01 29.70 3.47
N LEU A 266 15.73 30.99 3.33
CA LEU A 266 16.03 31.77 2.14
C LEU A 266 17.48 32.24 2.14
N SER A 267 17.95 32.81 1.02
CA SER A 267 19.31 33.31 0.87
C SER A 267 19.67 34.47 1.81
N ASP A 268 18.69 35.20 2.27
CA ASP A 268 18.82 36.30 3.24
C ASP A 268 18.81 35.85 4.72
N GLY A 269 18.69 34.55 5.00
CA GLY A 269 18.59 33.97 6.33
C GLY A 269 17.17 33.95 6.91
N THR A 270 16.16 34.36 6.15
CA THR A 270 14.77 34.31 6.59
C THR A 270 14.27 32.87 6.61
N LEU A 271 13.73 32.39 7.73
CA LEU A 271 13.17 31.06 7.87
C LEU A 271 11.68 31.04 7.52
N LEU A 272 11.34 30.40 6.42
CA LEU A 272 9.97 30.10 6.02
C LEU A 272 9.51 28.80 6.68
N LYS A 273 8.39 28.84 7.41
CA LYS A 273 7.85 27.69 8.13
C LYS A 273 6.64 27.12 7.43
N ASN A 274 6.62 25.80 7.28
CA ASN A 274 5.50 25.04 6.71
C ASN A 274 5.15 25.51 5.28
N TRP A 275 6.14 25.53 4.39
CA TRP A 275 5.98 25.97 2.99
C TRP A 275 5.91 24.80 2.03
N LEU A 276 5.19 25.02 0.92
CA LEU A 276 5.18 24.18 -0.27
C LEU A 276 5.94 24.89 -1.38
N ILE A 277 7.00 24.23 -1.84
CA ILE A 277 7.82 24.71 -2.97
C ILE A 277 7.93 23.58 -3.99
N VAL A 278 7.56 23.87 -5.23
CA VAL A 278 7.59 22.88 -6.31
C VAL A 278 8.65 23.27 -7.33
N VAL A 279 9.59 22.37 -7.54
CA VAL A 279 10.73 22.55 -8.47
C VAL A 279 10.55 21.60 -9.65
N ALA A 280 10.56 22.14 -10.87
CA ALA A 280 10.46 21.39 -12.11
C ALA A 280 11.86 21.17 -12.74
N ALA A 281 12.13 19.96 -13.18
CA ALA A 281 13.36 19.55 -13.87
C ALA A 281 14.65 19.89 -13.12
N ARG A 282 14.59 20.15 -11.80
CA ARG A 282 15.70 20.65 -10.96
C ARG A 282 16.28 21.98 -11.46
N ARG A 283 15.44 22.82 -12.09
CA ARG A 283 15.87 24.09 -12.71
C ARG A 283 14.99 25.28 -12.37
N GLU A 284 13.67 25.10 -12.34
CA GLU A 284 12.73 26.20 -12.21
C GLU A 284 11.77 25.95 -11.03
N VAL A 285 11.52 26.98 -10.23
CA VAL A 285 10.42 26.95 -9.24
C VAL A 285 9.12 27.28 -9.96
N ILE A 286 8.15 26.37 -9.91
CA ILE A 286 6.85 26.55 -10.57
C ILE A 286 5.73 26.87 -9.57
N ARG A 287 5.92 26.56 -8.28
CA ARG A 287 4.97 26.87 -7.21
C ARG A 287 5.72 27.27 -5.95
N PHE A 288 5.26 28.35 -5.32
CA PHE A 288 5.84 28.88 -4.10
C PHE A 288 4.72 29.48 -3.25
N GLU A 289 4.36 28.81 -2.17
CA GLU A 289 3.28 29.24 -1.28
C GLU A 289 3.41 28.62 0.12
N SER A 290 2.71 29.17 1.08
CA SER A 290 2.52 28.50 2.38
C SER A 290 1.69 27.22 2.18
N ASN A 291 1.88 26.23 3.06
CA ASN A 291 1.14 24.97 2.98
C ASN A 291 -0.38 25.22 2.92
N PRO A 292 -1.06 24.89 1.82
CA PRO A 292 -2.48 25.18 1.63
C PRO A 292 -3.38 24.39 2.56
N PHE A 293 -2.88 23.28 3.13
CA PHE A 293 -3.67 22.44 4.04
C PHE A 293 -3.52 22.84 5.52
N VAL A 294 -2.61 23.77 5.84
CA VAL A 294 -2.23 24.17 7.22
C VAL A 294 -1.57 23.03 7.99
N ILE A 295 -2.13 21.84 7.91
CA ILE A 295 -1.60 20.60 8.52
C ILE A 295 -0.60 19.90 7.58
N ASN A 296 0.20 19.03 8.16
CA ASN A 296 1.05 18.13 7.37
C ASN A 296 0.20 17.07 6.65
N PRO A 297 0.15 17.07 5.29
CA PRO A 297 -0.73 16.16 4.54
C PRO A 297 -0.20 14.73 4.46
N PHE A 298 1.04 14.46 4.87
CA PHE A 298 1.66 13.14 4.75
C PHE A 298 1.48 12.29 5.99
N ILE A 299 1.18 11.02 5.76
CA ILE A 299 1.19 9.95 6.76
C ILE A 299 2.25 8.97 6.29
N HIS A 300 3.25 8.71 7.12
CA HIS A 300 4.30 7.74 6.82
C HIS A 300 4.42 6.77 7.98
N ALA A 301 4.46 5.48 7.67
CA ALA A 301 4.57 4.45 8.67
C ALA A 301 5.54 3.35 8.25
N ASN A 302 6.45 3.03 9.15
CA ASN A 302 7.26 1.83 9.11
C ASN A 302 6.58 0.76 9.95
N ILE A 303 6.32 -0.41 9.37
CA ILE A 303 5.75 -1.55 10.09
C ILE A 303 6.87 -2.28 10.84
N ILE A 304 7.95 -2.59 10.12
CA ILE A 304 9.20 -3.10 10.70
C ILE A 304 10.28 -2.08 10.34
N GLU A 305 10.87 -1.43 11.34
CA GLU A 305 11.84 -0.37 11.11
C GLU A 305 13.28 -0.90 11.16
N SER A 306 14.10 -0.46 10.20
CA SER A 306 15.54 -0.65 10.21
C SER A 306 16.21 0.40 11.09
N PRO A 307 16.90 0.01 12.17
CA PRO A 307 17.66 0.97 12.99
C PRO A 307 18.74 1.72 12.20
N ARG A 308 19.23 1.12 11.11
CA ARG A 308 20.30 1.67 10.28
C ARG A 308 19.81 2.80 9.38
N THR A 309 18.69 2.60 8.72
CA THR A 309 18.16 3.55 7.72
C THR A 309 17.04 4.42 8.25
N GLY A 310 16.38 4.02 9.35
CA GLY A 310 15.16 4.66 9.84
C GLY A 310 13.96 4.45 8.92
N ARG A 311 14.05 3.49 7.98
CA ARG A 311 13.05 3.14 6.98
C ARG A 311 12.51 1.73 7.21
N GLY A 312 11.44 1.39 6.51
CA GLY A 312 10.83 0.07 6.57
C GLY A 312 11.70 -1.06 6.01
N ILE A 313 11.50 -2.25 6.54
CA ILE A 313 12.04 -3.51 6.04
C ILE A 313 10.88 -4.41 5.66
N SER A 314 10.90 -4.96 4.45
CA SER A 314 9.90 -5.95 4.03
C SER A 314 9.88 -7.15 4.98
N PRO A 315 8.70 -7.62 5.39
CA PRO A 315 8.56 -8.87 6.15
C PRO A 315 9.17 -10.08 5.43
N LEU A 316 9.26 -10.04 4.10
CA LEU A 316 9.80 -11.12 3.27
C LEU A 316 11.33 -11.08 3.14
N ARG A 317 11.97 -9.98 3.58
CA ARG A 317 13.43 -9.80 3.44
C ARG A 317 14.24 -10.94 4.04
N VAL A 318 13.77 -11.49 5.17
CA VAL A 318 14.44 -12.60 5.87
C VAL A 318 14.41 -13.89 5.05
N ALA A 319 13.35 -14.10 4.27
CA ALA A 319 13.18 -15.31 3.46
C ALA A 319 14.04 -15.34 2.20
N LEU A 320 14.49 -14.18 1.69
CA LEU A 320 15.21 -14.09 0.41
C LEU A 320 16.46 -14.96 0.35
N ILE A 321 17.30 -14.93 1.39
CA ILE A 321 18.56 -15.70 1.42
C ILE A 321 18.27 -17.19 1.40
N LEU A 322 17.28 -17.64 2.17
CA LEU A 322 16.91 -19.04 2.26
C LEU A 322 16.29 -19.54 0.94
N ASN A 323 15.45 -18.71 0.31
CA ASN A 323 14.86 -19.02 -1.00
C ASN A 323 15.94 -19.12 -2.09
N SER A 324 16.91 -18.22 -2.10
CA SER A 324 18.05 -18.26 -3.03
C SER A 324 18.90 -19.51 -2.83
N LEU A 325 19.16 -19.92 -1.58
CA LEU A 325 19.87 -21.17 -1.28
C LEU A 325 19.07 -22.40 -1.73
N ALA A 326 17.77 -22.42 -1.44
CA ALA A 326 16.88 -23.51 -1.87
C ALA A 326 16.84 -23.63 -3.41
N SER A 327 16.72 -22.52 -4.12
CA SER A 327 16.77 -22.47 -5.58
C SER A 327 18.12 -22.95 -6.13
N THR A 328 19.22 -22.56 -5.48
CA THR A 328 20.57 -23.03 -5.86
C THR A 328 20.71 -24.54 -5.69
N ILE A 329 20.24 -25.10 -4.58
CA ILE A 329 20.27 -26.55 -4.34
C ILE A 329 19.39 -27.28 -5.37
N LEU A 330 18.18 -26.77 -5.64
CA LEU A 330 17.31 -27.34 -6.67
C LEU A 330 18.01 -27.38 -8.03
N ASN A 331 18.62 -26.28 -8.44
CA ASN A 331 19.35 -26.20 -9.72
C ASN A 331 20.53 -27.18 -9.78
N LYS A 332 21.31 -27.28 -8.71
CA LYS A 332 22.40 -28.28 -8.63
C LYS A 332 21.89 -29.73 -8.65
N GLN A 333 20.71 -29.98 -8.09
CA GLN A 333 20.08 -31.31 -8.19
C GLN A 333 19.61 -31.61 -9.62
N ILE A 334 18.99 -30.63 -10.30
CA ILE A 334 18.60 -30.79 -11.71
C ILE A 334 19.82 -31.06 -12.55
N ASP A 335 20.92 -30.34 -12.34
CA ASP A 335 22.18 -30.55 -13.05
C ASP A 335 22.77 -31.96 -12.78
N ALA A 336 22.75 -32.36 -11.50
CA ALA A 336 23.22 -33.69 -11.10
C ALA A 336 22.39 -34.82 -11.70
N LEU A 337 21.04 -34.69 -11.71
CA LEU A 337 20.13 -35.62 -12.36
C LEU A 337 20.40 -35.70 -13.88
N THR A 338 20.64 -34.53 -14.50
CA THR A 338 20.98 -34.47 -15.93
C THR A 338 22.27 -35.25 -16.24
N LEU A 339 23.30 -35.09 -15.36
CA LEU A 339 24.56 -35.86 -15.46
C LEU A 339 24.36 -37.36 -15.21
N MET A 340 23.48 -37.73 -14.29
CA MET A 340 23.17 -39.14 -14.03
C MET A 340 22.42 -39.77 -15.18
N MET A 341 21.49 -39.04 -15.81
CA MET A 341 20.74 -39.53 -16.99
C MET A 341 21.60 -39.55 -18.26
N ASN A 342 22.55 -38.62 -18.37
CA ASN A 342 23.46 -38.51 -19.52
C ASN A 342 24.92 -38.41 -19.01
N PRO A 343 25.49 -39.50 -18.46
CA PRO A 343 26.81 -39.46 -17.90
C PRO A 343 27.89 -39.22 -18.96
N PRO A 344 28.90 -38.38 -18.67
CA PRO A 344 30.06 -38.23 -19.53
C PRO A 344 30.84 -39.54 -19.56
N TYR A 345 31.43 -39.85 -20.71
CA TYR A 345 32.22 -41.05 -20.92
C TYR A 345 33.71 -40.75 -20.87
N LEU A 346 34.47 -41.63 -20.23
CA LEU A 346 35.93 -41.62 -20.30
C LEU A 346 36.36 -42.42 -21.50
N ALA A 347 37.06 -41.77 -22.41
CA ALA A 347 37.60 -42.39 -23.59
C ALA A 347 38.97 -41.79 -23.99
N PRO A 348 39.92 -42.56 -24.51
CA PRO A 348 41.18 -42.06 -25.04
C PRO A 348 40.96 -41.05 -26.17
N LYS A 349 41.89 -40.11 -26.32
CA LYS A 349 41.84 -39.12 -27.38
C LYS A 349 41.88 -39.78 -28.77
N GLY A 350 40.88 -39.46 -29.61
CA GLY A 350 40.84 -39.94 -30.99
C GLY A 350 40.13 -41.30 -31.22
N CYS A 351 39.54 -41.90 -30.16
CA CYS A 351 38.82 -43.19 -30.28
C CYS A 351 37.47 -43.07 -30.97
N PHE A 352 36.90 -41.89 -31.08
CA PHE A 352 35.63 -41.66 -31.79
C PHE A 352 35.86 -41.01 -33.15
N LYS A 353 35.21 -41.55 -34.20
CA LYS A 353 35.21 -41.00 -35.56
C LYS A 353 34.11 -39.96 -35.70
N GLY A 354 34.47 -38.65 -35.66
CA GLY A 354 33.55 -37.54 -35.84
C GLY A 354 32.84 -37.09 -34.56
N GLN A 355 32.04 -36.03 -34.68
CA GLN A 355 31.26 -35.46 -33.57
C GLN A 355 30.08 -36.39 -33.26
N GLN A 356 30.04 -36.93 -32.07
CA GLN A 356 29.01 -37.91 -31.66
C GLN A 356 27.92 -37.18 -30.87
N ASP A 357 26.73 -37.04 -31.46
CA ASP A 357 25.52 -36.67 -30.72
C ASP A 357 24.97 -37.89 -29.98
N VAL A 358 24.96 -37.89 -28.68
CA VAL A 358 24.38 -38.96 -27.87
C VAL A 358 22.86 -38.79 -27.83
N LYS A 359 22.14 -39.72 -28.48
CA LYS A 359 20.68 -39.82 -28.52
C LYS A 359 20.24 -41.21 -28.11
N PRO A 360 19.07 -41.38 -27.46
CA PRO A 360 18.55 -42.72 -27.17
C PRO A 360 18.49 -43.61 -28.41
N GLY A 361 19.03 -44.83 -28.31
CA GLY A 361 19.04 -45.82 -29.42
C GLY A 361 20.11 -45.60 -30.50
N LYS A 362 21.01 -44.62 -30.36
CA LYS A 362 22.10 -44.41 -31.33
C LYS A 362 23.27 -45.34 -31.03
N ILE A 363 23.78 -45.98 -32.11
CA ILE A 363 25.01 -46.79 -32.06
C ILE A 363 26.21 -45.83 -32.10
N ILE A 364 27.05 -45.85 -31.07
CA ILE A 364 28.28 -45.06 -30.98
C ILE A 364 29.43 -45.95 -31.47
N GLU A 365 30.04 -45.61 -32.62
CA GLU A 365 31.21 -46.29 -33.15
C GLU A 365 32.48 -45.76 -32.50
N TYR A 366 33.33 -46.63 -31.99
CA TYR A 366 34.65 -46.30 -31.45
C TYR A 366 35.74 -47.18 -32.05
N ASP A 367 36.98 -46.73 -32.01
CA ASP A 367 38.13 -47.46 -32.53
C ASP A 367 38.66 -48.45 -31.47
N ALA A 368 38.40 -49.75 -31.67
CA ALA A 368 38.83 -50.82 -30.76
C ALA A 368 40.35 -51.00 -30.68
N ALA A 369 41.11 -50.48 -31.66
CA ALA A 369 42.56 -50.53 -31.65
C ALA A 369 43.18 -49.52 -30.70
N LEU A 370 42.48 -48.37 -30.49
CA LEU A 370 42.88 -47.32 -29.55
C LEU A 370 42.30 -47.55 -28.14
N MET A 371 41.21 -48.34 -28.04
CA MET A 371 40.53 -48.61 -26.77
C MET A 371 39.98 -50.06 -26.79
N PRO A 372 40.70 -51.01 -26.18
CA PRO A 372 40.30 -52.42 -26.15
C PRO A 372 39.00 -52.68 -25.32
N THR A 373 38.67 -51.78 -24.42
CA THR A 373 37.45 -51.83 -23.59
C THR A 373 36.51 -50.71 -23.98
N ALA A 374 35.19 -50.99 -23.94
CA ALA A 374 34.17 -50.00 -24.25
C ALA A 374 34.31 -48.74 -23.34
N PRO A 375 33.99 -47.55 -23.86
CA PRO A 375 34.00 -46.31 -23.07
C PRO A 375 33.18 -46.48 -21.81
N THR A 376 33.76 -46.13 -20.67
CA THR A 376 33.13 -46.31 -19.35
C THR A 376 32.41 -45.01 -18.94
N PRO A 377 31.12 -45.07 -18.60
CA PRO A 377 30.44 -43.92 -18.06
C PRO A 377 31.02 -43.53 -16.70
N LEU A 378 31.16 -42.22 -16.44
CA LEU A 378 31.55 -41.71 -15.15
C LEU A 378 30.35 -41.88 -14.21
N ALA A 379 30.48 -42.71 -13.17
CA ALA A 379 29.43 -42.92 -12.20
C ALA A 379 29.36 -41.78 -11.20
N PHE A 380 28.19 -41.19 -11.03
CA PHE A 380 27.89 -40.17 -10.01
C PHE A 380 26.92 -40.76 -8.99
N ASP A 381 27.44 -41.25 -7.88
CA ASP A 381 26.69 -42.10 -6.95
C ASP A 381 25.77 -41.40 -5.94
N LYS A 382 25.72 -40.08 -5.84
CA LYS A 382 25.02 -39.42 -4.71
C LYS A 382 24.32 -38.11 -5.04
N ALA A 383 23.43 -38.09 -6.04
CA ALA A 383 22.69 -36.85 -6.36
C ALA A 383 21.43 -36.60 -5.51
N MET A 384 21.02 -37.52 -4.62
CA MET A 384 19.72 -37.46 -3.94
C MET A 384 19.69 -36.81 -2.54
N VAL A 385 20.78 -36.19 -2.11
CA VAL A 385 20.89 -35.64 -0.73
C VAL A 385 20.13 -34.32 -0.51
N GLY A 386 19.59 -33.71 -1.55
CA GLY A 386 19.09 -32.32 -1.49
C GLY A 386 17.64 -32.14 -1.07
N TRP A 387 16.77 -33.18 -1.14
CA TRP A 387 15.34 -33.02 -0.84
C TRP A 387 15.05 -32.68 0.61
N ASP A 388 15.80 -33.28 1.56
CA ASP A 388 15.67 -32.99 2.98
C ASP A 388 16.06 -31.54 3.30
N PHE A 389 17.10 -31.02 2.61
CA PHE A 389 17.48 -29.61 2.75
C PHE A 389 16.42 -28.65 2.20
N LEU A 390 15.77 -28.98 1.08
CA LEU A 390 14.70 -28.15 0.53
C LEU A 390 13.53 -28.06 1.53
N ASN A 391 13.12 -29.18 2.11
CA ASN A 391 12.08 -29.20 3.13
C ASN A 391 12.49 -28.42 4.39
N TYR A 392 13.76 -28.58 4.81
CA TYR A 392 14.30 -27.81 5.94
C TYR A 392 14.27 -26.31 5.68
N PHE A 393 14.70 -25.84 4.50
CA PHE A 393 14.64 -24.41 4.16
C PHE A 393 13.21 -23.90 4.10
N LYS A 394 12.28 -24.64 3.51
CA LYS A 394 10.85 -24.26 3.49
C LYS A 394 10.28 -24.10 4.89
N SER A 395 10.50 -25.06 5.76
CA SER A 395 10.04 -24.97 7.16
C SER A 395 10.73 -23.84 7.93
N THR A 396 12.00 -23.55 7.62
CA THR A 396 12.73 -22.43 8.24
C THR A 396 12.21 -21.08 7.75
N ILE A 397 11.88 -20.95 6.45
CA ILE A 397 11.25 -19.76 5.88
C ILE A 397 9.90 -19.47 6.56
N GLU A 398 9.05 -20.49 6.68
CA GLU A 398 7.76 -20.37 7.38
C GLU A 398 7.96 -19.94 8.85
N SER A 399 8.88 -20.56 9.55
CA SER A 399 9.18 -20.20 10.95
C SER A 399 9.75 -18.78 11.10
N ALA A 400 10.63 -18.36 10.19
CA ALA A 400 11.27 -17.04 10.23
C ALA A 400 10.28 -15.92 9.90
N THR A 401 9.42 -16.11 8.90
CA THR A 401 8.42 -15.12 8.48
C THR A 401 7.17 -15.12 9.35
N GLY A 402 6.84 -16.26 9.97
CA GLY A 402 5.56 -16.48 10.66
C GLY A 402 4.38 -16.69 9.71
N ILE A 403 4.65 -16.83 8.40
CA ILE A 403 3.64 -17.09 7.36
C ILE A 403 3.71 -18.57 7.01
N PHE A 404 2.64 -19.31 7.27
CA PHE A 404 2.62 -20.77 7.10
C PHE A 404 1.65 -21.16 5.97
N LYS A 405 1.97 -22.25 5.26
CA LYS A 405 1.13 -22.78 4.17
C LYS A 405 -0.28 -23.15 4.60
N ASN A 406 -0.47 -23.50 5.86
CA ASN A 406 -1.80 -23.79 6.43
C ASN A 406 -2.75 -22.58 6.36
N MET A 407 -2.22 -21.35 6.33
CA MET A 407 -3.01 -20.13 6.15
C MET A 407 -3.57 -19.99 4.73
N ALA A 408 -2.95 -20.63 3.76
CA ALA A 408 -3.44 -20.68 2.37
C ALA A 408 -4.50 -21.80 2.13
N GLY A 409 -5.02 -22.42 3.18
CA GLY A 409 -6.05 -23.47 3.09
C GLY A 409 -5.52 -24.88 2.83
N ASN A 410 -4.21 -25.09 2.75
CA ASN A 410 -3.60 -26.41 2.61
C ASN A 410 -3.45 -27.11 3.98
N LEU A 411 -4.54 -27.70 4.45
CA LEU A 411 -4.53 -28.55 5.63
C LEU A 411 -3.88 -29.91 5.30
N GLN A 412 -2.56 -29.99 5.40
CA GLN A 412 -1.90 -31.31 5.53
C GLN A 412 -1.94 -31.73 7.00
N SER A 413 -3.07 -32.28 7.42
CA SER A 413 -3.23 -32.82 8.77
C SER A 413 -3.54 -34.30 8.71
N ALA A 414 -2.55 -35.12 8.88
CA ALA A 414 -2.80 -36.51 9.19
C ALA A 414 -2.50 -36.91 10.65
N GLU A 415 -1.78 -36.09 11.45
CA GLU A 415 -1.29 -36.58 12.76
C GLU A 415 -1.25 -35.56 13.92
N ARG A 416 -1.89 -34.39 13.80
CA ARG A 416 -1.89 -33.42 14.92
C ARG A 416 -3.26 -33.35 15.61
N THR A 417 -3.24 -33.30 16.95
CA THR A 417 -4.48 -33.11 17.73
C THR A 417 -5.03 -31.70 17.51
N ALA A 418 -6.36 -31.54 17.59
CA ALA A 418 -7.03 -30.25 17.44
C ALA A 418 -6.46 -29.18 18.41
N THR A 419 -6.00 -29.59 19.57
CA THR A 419 -5.42 -28.71 20.59
C THR A 419 -4.03 -28.20 20.16
N GLU A 420 -3.17 -29.09 19.64
CA GLU A 420 -1.85 -28.69 19.10
C GLU A 420 -1.97 -27.79 17.87
N LEU A 421 -2.96 -28.05 17.02
CA LEU A 421 -3.27 -27.20 15.87
C LEU A 421 -3.68 -25.79 16.33
N ASN A 422 -4.57 -25.68 17.33
CA ASN A 422 -5.02 -24.41 17.88
C ASN A 422 -3.88 -23.61 18.54
N TYR A 423 -2.99 -24.26 19.31
CA TYR A 423 -1.82 -23.59 19.91
C TYR A 423 -0.81 -23.12 18.84
N SER A 424 -0.60 -23.91 17.81
CA SER A 424 0.28 -23.57 16.70
C SER A 424 -0.27 -22.38 15.90
N VAL A 425 -1.57 -22.37 15.60
CA VAL A 425 -2.26 -21.29 14.90
C VAL A 425 -2.25 -19.99 15.72
N SER A 426 -2.51 -20.05 17.04
CA SER A 426 -2.55 -18.84 17.88
C SER A 426 -1.20 -18.12 18.00
N GLY A 427 -0.07 -18.87 18.05
CA GLY A 427 1.27 -18.27 18.06
C GLY A 427 1.67 -17.63 16.72
N GLN A 428 1.16 -18.17 15.62
CA GLN A 428 1.39 -17.66 14.26
C GLN A 428 0.59 -16.39 14.02
N GLU A 429 -0.67 -16.37 14.43
CA GLU A 429 -1.55 -15.21 14.33
C GLU A 429 -1.00 -14.01 15.11
N ALA A 430 -0.30 -14.22 16.22
CA ALA A 430 0.24 -13.13 17.03
C ALA A 430 1.20 -12.21 16.27
N ARG A 431 2.08 -12.74 15.39
CA ARG A 431 3.02 -11.94 14.58
C ARG A 431 2.30 -11.14 13.50
N LEU A 432 1.36 -11.78 12.79
CA LEU A 432 0.57 -11.11 11.76
C LEU A 432 -0.31 -10.03 12.38
N ASN A 433 -0.81 -10.30 13.56
CA ASN A 433 -1.59 -9.36 14.33
C ASN A 433 -0.81 -8.11 14.76
N MET A 434 0.49 -8.25 15.08
CA MET A 434 1.36 -7.08 15.31
C MET A 434 1.48 -6.20 14.05
N ILE A 435 1.54 -6.81 12.86
CA ILE A 435 1.56 -6.08 11.59
C ILE A 435 0.24 -5.33 11.40
N LEU A 436 -0.90 -6.02 11.58
CA LEU A 436 -2.24 -5.44 11.46
C LEU A 436 -2.47 -4.28 12.44
N ASP A 437 -2.11 -4.47 13.71
CA ASP A 437 -2.23 -3.42 14.74
C ASP A 437 -1.33 -2.20 14.41
N SER A 438 -0.15 -2.45 13.86
CA SER A 438 0.73 -1.37 13.41
C SER A 438 0.15 -0.61 12.22
N ILE A 439 -0.46 -1.29 11.25
CA ILE A 439 -1.14 -0.67 10.11
C ILE A 439 -2.31 0.17 10.60
N ASN A 440 -3.18 -0.41 11.43
CA ASN A 440 -4.34 0.28 11.97
C ASN A 440 -3.95 1.55 12.73
N ARG A 441 -3.02 1.44 13.67
CA ARG A 441 -2.61 2.56 14.52
C ARG A 441 -1.81 3.63 13.78
N LYS A 442 -0.93 3.24 12.84
CA LYS A 442 0.00 4.18 12.21
C LYS A 442 -0.48 4.69 10.85
N ILE A 443 -1.42 4.01 10.21
CA ILE A 443 -1.90 4.39 8.87
C ILE A 443 -3.39 4.68 8.88
N ILE A 444 -4.25 3.72 9.31
CA ILE A 444 -5.70 3.87 9.17
C ILE A 444 -6.25 4.98 10.07
N VAL A 445 -5.93 4.96 11.37
CA VAL A 445 -6.42 6.00 12.28
C VAL A 445 -5.93 7.40 11.88
N PRO A 446 -4.62 7.65 11.63
CA PRO A 446 -4.16 8.95 11.16
C PRO A 446 -4.75 9.37 9.80
N MET A 447 -5.07 8.43 8.91
CA MET A 447 -5.73 8.71 7.64
C MET A 447 -7.14 9.26 7.87
N VAL A 448 -7.92 8.62 8.75
CA VAL A 448 -9.26 9.06 9.12
C VAL A 448 -9.21 10.43 9.79
N GLU A 449 -8.31 10.63 10.76
CA GLU A 449 -8.12 11.91 11.47
C GLU A 449 -7.78 13.05 10.52
N LYS A 450 -6.77 12.88 9.66
CA LYS A 450 -6.37 13.91 8.69
C LYS A 450 -7.44 14.18 7.64
N THR A 451 -8.17 13.16 7.22
CA THR A 451 -9.30 13.34 6.28
C THR A 451 -10.39 14.18 6.92
N ALA A 452 -10.74 13.91 8.19
CA ALA A 452 -11.72 14.70 8.93
C ALA A 452 -11.27 16.16 9.08
N GLU A 453 -10.00 16.38 9.43
CA GLU A 453 -9.43 17.71 9.61
C GLU A 453 -9.39 18.53 8.30
N ILE A 454 -9.02 17.89 7.19
CA ILE A 454 -9.05 18.53 5.85
C ILE A 454 -10.49 18.89 5.46
N ILE A 455 -11.45 17.99 5.67
CA ILE A 455 -12.86 18.30 5.40
C ILE A 455 -13.33 19.50 6.22
N SER A 456 -12.97 19.54 7.50
CA SER A 456 -13.29 20.66 8.41
C SER A 456 -12.70 21.99 7.93
N ASN A 457 -11.48 21.96 7.36
CA ASN A 457 -10.80 23.17 6.89
C ASN A 457 -11.34 23.69 5.54
N PHE A 458 -11.82 22.81 4.67
CA PHE A 458 -12.20 23.17 3.29
C PHE A 458 -13.71 23.25 3.05
N LYS A 459 -14.53 22.54 3.83
CA LYS A 459 -15.99 22.59 3.68
C LYS A 459 -16.64 23.48 4.74
N LEU A 460 -17.55 24.34 4.28
CA LEU A 460 -18.35 25.24 5.12
C LEU A 460 -19.85 25.05 4.80
N GLY A 461 -20.68 25.29 5.81
CA GLY A 461 -22.13 25.29 5.67
C GLY A 461 -22.76 23.90 5.74
N LYS A 462 -24.03 23.83 5.34
CA LYS A 462 -24.85 22.62 5.45
C LYS A 462 -24.77 21.80 4.17
N GLU A 463 -24.56 20.50 4.32
CA GLU A 463 -24.54 19.54 3.23
C GLU A 463 -25.46 18.35 3.55
N LEU A 464 -26.18 17.86 2.54
CA LEU A 464 -26.97 16.65 2.65
C LEU A 464 -26.18 15.48 2.06
N ILE A 465 -25.90 14.49 2.86
CA ILE A 465 -25.26 13.24 2.42
C ILE A 465 -26.27 12.09 2.38
N GLY A 466 -26.20 11.28 1.32
CA GLY A 466 -26.96 10.04 1.23
C GLY A 466 -26.24 8.94 1.99
N VAL A 467 -26.91 8.33 2.95
CA VAL A 467 -26.42 7.16 3.70
C VAL A 467 -27.23 5.96 3.28
N ASN A 468 -26.56 4.92 2.81
CA ASN A 468 -27.22 3.68 2.41
C ASN A 468 -27.20 2.70 3.58
N ASP A 469 -28.32 2.59 4.30
CA ASP A 469 -28.49 1.59 5.36
C ASP A 469 -29.39 0.46 4.86
N ARG A 470 -28.79 -0.72 4.68
CA ARG A 470 -29.49 -1.98 4.28
C ARG A 470 -30.44 -1.82 3.08
N GLY A 471 -29.99 -1.07 2.06
CA GLY A 471 -30.79 -0.86 0.83
C GLY A 471 -31.83 0.25 0.92
N LYS A 472 -31.88 0.99 2.04
CA LYS A 472 -32.67 2.21 2.18
C LYS A 472 -31.72 3.40 2.20
N THR A 473 -31.86 4.30 1.22
CA THR A 473 -31.12 5.56 1.22
C THR A 473 -31.82 6.54 2.15
N SER A 474 -31.16 6.91 3.24
CA SER A 474 -31.56 8.02 4.11
C SER A 474 -30.66 9.22 3.85
N PHE A 475 -31.17 10.42 4.08
CA PHE A 475 -30.35 11.64 3.93
C PHE A 475 -30.09 12.24 5.32
N MET A 476 -28.80 12.51 5.57
CA MET A 476 -28.35 13.16 6.80
C MET A 476 -27.84 14.55 6.50
N GLU A 477 -28.26 15.55 7.29
CA GLU A 477 -27.72 16.90 7.25
C GLU A 477 -26.46 16.98 8.11
N ILE A 478 -25.37 17.38 7.46
CA ILE A 478 -24.06 17.64 8.10
C ILE A 478 -23.87 19.16 8.15
N ASP A 479 -23.63 19.68 9.31
CA ASP A 479 -23.34 21.09 9.57
C ASP A 479 -21.93 21.30 10.10
N ASP A 480 -21.52 22.55 10.26
CA ASP A 480 -20.20 22.90 10.77
C ASP A 480 -19.96 22.43 12.21
N ASN A 481 -21.02 22.23 13.02
CA ASN A 481 -20.89 21.68 14.38
C ASN A 481 -20.47 20.20 14.36
N VAL A 482 -20.93 19.44 13.35
CA VAL A 482 -20.52 18.06 13.14
C VAL A 482 -19.07 18.01 12.68
N ARG A 483 -18.68 18.85 11.69
CA ARG A 483 -17.31 18.85 11.13
C ARG A 483 -16.25 19.30 12.11
N ASN A 484 -16.54 20.34 12.90
CA ASN A 484 -15.59 20.98 13.83
C ASN A 484 -15.62 20.36 15.23
N GLY A 485 -16.39 19.29 15.45
CA GLY A 485 -16.45 18.59 16.73
C GLY A 485 -15.14 17.87 17.04
N ASN A 486 -14.80 17.78 18.33
CA ASN A 486 -13.67 16.96 18.77
C ASN A 486 -14.10 15.50 18.89
N TYR A 487 -13.45 14.63 18.12
CA TYR A 487 -13.74 13.20 18.08
C TYR A 487 -12.49 12.38 18.35
N ILE A 488 -12.70 11.16 18.83
CA ILE A 488 -11.68 10.13 18.96
C ILE A 488 -11.98 9.09 17.89
N TYR A 489 -11.02 8.85 17.03
CA TYR A 489 -11.09 7.83 15.98
C TYR A 489 -10.37 6.57 16.46
N ARG A 490 -11.01 5.43 16.26
CA ARG A 490 -10.45 4.12 16.58
C ARG A 490 -10.60 3.22 15.37
N TYR A 491 -9.68 2.30 15.16
CA TYR A 491 -9.85 1.29 14.12
C TYR A 491 -10.99 0.33 14.50
N GLY A 492 -11.72 -0.12 13.50
CA GLY A 492 -12.77 -1.11 13.65
C GLY A 492 -12.15 -2.48 13.94
N ASP A 493 -12.23 -2.93 15.18
CA ASP A 493 -11.64 -4.19 15.59
C ASP A 493 -12.56 -5.37 15.24
N ARG A 494 -12.29 -6.01 14.10
CA ARG A 494 -12.98 -7.26 13.72
C ARG A 494 -12.75 -8.40 14.71
N ARG A 495 -11.61 -8.41 15.41
CA ARG A 495 -11.33 -9.37 16.45
C ARG A 495 -12.19 -9.14 17.65
N ALA A 496 -12.36 -7.88 18.08
CA ALA A 496 -13.31 -7.57 19.12
C ALA A 496 -14.72 -8.07 18.75
N SER A 497 -15.07 -8.00 17.46
CA SER A 497 -16.31 -8.59 16.95
C SER A 497 -16.28 -10.13 16.97
N PHE A 498 -15.18 -10.75 16.56
CA PHE A 498 -15.05 -12.22 16.61
C PHE A 498 -14.90 -12.73 18.04
N GLU A 499 -14.07 -12.11 18.87
CA GLU A 499 -13.94 -12.42 20.28
C GLU A 499 -15.25 -12.18 21.05
N ARG A 500 -15.99 -11.11 20.71
CA ARG A 500 -17.33 -10.88 21.25
C ARG A 500 -18.28 -12.01 20.87
N LYS A 501 -18.26 -12.47 19.62
CA LYS A 501 -19.07 -13.63 19.18
C LYS A 501 -18.64 -14.92 19.87
N MET A 502 -17.34 -15.14 20.07
CA MET A 502 -16.83 -16.31 20.79
C MET A 502 -17.23 -16.27 22.28
N ARG A 503 -17.02 -15.14 22.94
CA ARG A 503 -17.44 -14.94 24.34
C ARG A 503 -18.96 -15.09 24.50
N LEU A 504 -19.70 -14.65 23.50
CA LEU A 504 -21.15 -14.79 23.46
C LEU A 504 -21.54 -16.26 23.34
N LYS A 505 -20.85 -17.02 22.49
CA LYS A 505 -21.04 -18.47 22.37
C LYS A 505 -20.69 -19.19 23.68
N GLU A 506 -19.56 -18.86 24.29
CA GLU A 506 -19.15 -19.38 25.59
C GLU A 506 -20.16 -19.03 26.69
N LEU A 507 -20.66 -17.77 26.70
CA LEU A 507 -21.69 -17.33 27.64
C LEU A 507 -22.98 -18.10 27.44
N PHE A 508 -23.42 -18.33 26.19
CA PHE A 508 -24.61 -19.15 25.92
C PHE A 508 -24.42 -20.61 26.32
N GLU A 509 -23.27 -21.22 26.10
CA GLU A 509 -22.93 -22.57 26.55
C GLU A 509 -22.97 -22.67 28.08
N VAL A 510 -22.45 -21.67 28.80
CA VAL A 510 -22.53 -21.58 30.26
C VAL A 510 -23.96 -21.40 30.72
N VAL A 511 -24.71 -20.44 30.16
CA VAL A 511 -26.10 -20.18 30.51
C VAL A 511 -26.94 -21.41 30.23
N GLN A 512 -26.75 -22.10 29.11
CA GLN A 512 -27.47 -23.33 28.76
C GLN A 512 -27.14 -24.48 29.74
N SER A 513 -25.89 -24.57 30.21
CA SER A 513 -25.48 -25.57 31.21
C SER A 513 -26.17 -25.32 32.54
N PHE A 514 -26.28 -24.06 32.97
CA PHE A 514 -26.94 -23.69 34.21
C PHE A 514 -28.46 -23.65 34.11
N ALA A 515 -29.03 -23.42 32.93
CA ALA A 515 -30.47 -23.49 32.70
C ALA A 515 -31.07 -24.89 32.92
N GLN A 516 -30.22 -25.94 32.94
CA GLN A 516 -30.67 -27.30 33.31
C GLN A 516 -30.89 -27.48 34.83
N VAL A 517 -30.50 -26.50 35.67
CA VAL A 517 -30.68 -26.50 37.10
C VAL A 517 -31.95 -25.67 37.45
N PRO A 518 -33.04 -26.27 37.91
CA PRO A 518 -34.35 -25.58 38.10
C PRO A 518 -34.29 -24.35 39.03
N GLU A 519 -33.39 -24.35 39.99
CA GLU A 519 -33.22 -23.23 40.94
C GLU A 519 -32.52 -22.02 40.32
N VAL A 520 -31.76 -22.22 39.25
CA VAL A 520 -31.01 -21.18 38.55
C VAL A 520 -31.77 -20.66 37.35
N GLU A 521 -32.52 -21.54 36.65
CA GLU A 521 -33.34 -21.17 35.49
C GLU A 521 -34.35 -20.05 35.81
N GLN A 522 -34.98 -20.09 36.99
CA GLN A 522 -35.92 -19.06 37.43
C GLN A 522 -35.29 -17.71 37.78
N LYS A 523 -33.97 -17.64 37.88
CA LYS A 523 -33.22 -16.40 38.21
C LYS A 523 -32.50 -15.79 37.02
N ILE A 524 -32.52 -16.46 35.86
CA ILE A 524 -31.91 -15.93 34.63
C ILE A 524 -32.90 -15.02 33.94
N ASP A 525 -32.52 -13.76 33.73
CA ASP A 525 -33.25 -12.83 32.88
C ASP A 525 -32.90 -13.09 31.42
N TRP A 526 -33.72 -13.91 30.76
CA TRP A 526 -33.55 -14.28 29.36
C TRP A 526 -33.71 -13.09 28.42
N LEU A 527 -34.49 -12.08 28.81
CA LEU A 527 -34.69 -10.87 28.02
C LEU A 527 -33.43 -10.02 27.99
N GLU A 528 -32.78 -9.86 29.13
CA GLU A 528 -31.50 -9.15 29.24
C GLU A 528 -30.37 -9.91 28.54
N CYS A 529 -30.33 -11.23 28.65
CA CYS A 529 -29.40 -12.08 27.91
C CYS A 529 -29.59 -11.92 26.38
N PHE A 530 -30.83 -11.86 25.91
CA PHE A 530 -31.15 -11.66 24.51
C PHE A 530 -30.76 -10.24 24.02
N LYS A 531 -31.08 -9.20 24.78
CA LYS A 531 -30.63 -7.82 24.47
C LYS A 531 -29.13 -7.72 24.41
N PHE A 532 -28.44 -8.25 25.40
CA PHE A 532 -26.99 -8.30 25.44
C PHE A 532 -26.42 -9.04 24.22
N ALA A 533 -27.03 -10.15 23.81
CA ALA A 533 -26.64 -10.85 22.61
C ALA A 533 -26.78 -9.99 21.35
N LEU A 534 -27.89 -9.31 21.17
CA LEU A 534 -28.14 -8.43 20.03
C LEU A 534 -27.15 -7.27 19.97
N GLU A 535 -26.85 -6.65 21.11
CA GLU A 535 -25.82 -5.60 21.21
C GLU A 535 -24.43 -6.10 20.81
N GLN A 536 -24.05 -7.31 21.25
CA GLN A 536 -22.77 -7.90 20.86
C GLN A 536 -22.69 -8.27 19.36
N TYR A 537 -23.84 -8.50 18.70
CA TYR A 537 -23.91 -8.65 17.25
C TYR A 537 -23.95 -7.30 16.50
N GLY A 538 -23.88 -6.16 17.20
CA GLY A 538 -23.93 -4.83 16.60
C GLY A 538 -25.33 -4.40 16.17
N ILE A 539 -26.36 -4.98 16.76
CA ILE A 539 -27.77 -4.63 16.51
C ILE A 539 -28.19 -3.62 17.60
N GLU A 540 -28.04 -2.34 17.31
CA GLU A 540 -28.26 -1.24 18.28
C GLU A 540 -29.73 -1.06 18.73
N ASN A 541 -30.71 -1.65 18.03
CA ASN A 541 -32.13 -1.49 18.34
C ASN A 541 -32.78 -2.80 18.76
N ALA A 542 -32.25 -3.42 19.82
CA ALA A 542 -32.79 -4.66 20.39
C ALA A 542 -34.31 -4.58 20.70
N ASN A 543 -34.80 -3.41 21.08
CA ASN A 543 -36.20 -3.16 21.37
C ASN A 543 -37.15 -3.34 20.16
N ASN A 544 -36.63 -3.23 18.92
CA ASN A 544 -37.46 -3.46 17.72
C ASN A 544 -37.77 -4.94 17.46
N PHE A 545 -37.09 -5.84 18.15
CA PHE A 545 -37.31 -7.29 18.07
C PHE A 545 -38.19 -7.82 19.23
N LEU A 546 -38.54 -6.95 20.15
CA LEU A 546 -39.36 -7.27 21.30
C LEU A 546 -40.83 -6.83 21.07
N ILE A 547 -41.77 -7.66 21.45
CA ILE A 547 -43.18 -7.30 21.41
C ILE A 547 -43.40 -6.30 22.55
N SER A 548 -43.89 -5.10 22.23
CA SER A 548 -44.30 -4.14 23.26
C SER A 548 -45.43 -4.72 24.09
N GLU A 549 -45.35 -4.64 25.42
CA GLU A 549 -46.35 -5.14 26.36
C GLU A 549 -47.77 -4.53 26.17
N ASP A 550 -47.90 -3.51 25.32
CA ASP A 550 -49.16 -2.84 25.00
C ASP A 550 -50.04 -3.57 23.97
N LYS A 551 -49.72 -4.81 23.60
CA LYS A 551 -50.51 -5.64 22.66
C LYS A 551 -50.88 -7.01 23.20
N SER A 552 -50.97 -7.18 24.51
CA SER A 552 -51.54 -8.37 25.13
C SER A 552 -52.95 -8.11 25.70
#